data_43e79773f6d84e902c1459fb70e203f1
#
_entry.id   43e79773f6d84e902c1459fb70e203f1
#
_cell.length_a   1.000
_cell.length_b   1.000
_cell.length_c   1.000
_cell.angle_alpha   90.00
_cell.angle_beta   90.00
_cell.angle_gamma   90.00
#
_symmetry.space_group_name_H-M   'P 1'
#
loop_
_entity.id
_entity.type
_entity.pdbx_description
1 polymer ?
#
loop_
_entity_poly.entity_id
_entity_poly.type
_entity_poly.pdbx_seq_one_letter_code
_entity_poly.pdbx_strand_id
1 'polypeptide(L)'
;AWMRTNFDVTRLVGRQVSVTGADLPHQASTGEVASIVASDAQYIGNFFERLPPLIGSAVSFAVVAVLMVSVSVRLGLIVIIGMPLVAWIVTLVIRPLQKRQAVQREAQSEVTTITTDTVAGLRILRGIGGEDVFARRYREASQELRRRGVEVAGTQSVLMSLQVLLPGLFVAVVVWAAARLAITGGISAGELVTFYGYTAYLSWPLMVFSSSVQDYTRAMVGLRRLGRLLDVVPASGTPAERLSLDPADGATRAGEIVDTASGVRFAPGRMTAVVCADPDSSAALATRLGRFDDADPAVTLDGRPLTAMPLRDVRASIVVAGAAAELFTGTLREALDVRGAAAPEPVGVEALVAAEAERAGIDAVDQDVRPAAETLPGDDRLLVALRTADAHDVLTSLDRGLAGMITEKGRSLSGGQRQRVALARALLTEAPALVLIEPTSALDSHTESRVARRLRAARRGRTTVVVTESPLVLEACDEIVLLDDDGERARSTHRELLARARRGDPDGMAYRAVVARAYGEEPHEQGPDGDGDDGDDGASIAGTAPRTAVEG
;
A
#
# COMPACT_ATOMS: atom_id res chain seq x y z
N ALA A 1 30.02 5.50 0.77
CA ALA A 1 29.37 4.53 -0.13
C ALA A 1 27.99 4.15 0.41
N TRP A 2 27.88 3.58 1.62
CA TRP A 2 26.62 3.08 2.21
C TRP A 2 25.46 4.10 2.17
N MET A 3 25.64 5.27 2.76
CA MET A 3 24.60 6.31 2.84
C MET A 3 24.11 6.72 1.45
N ARG A 4 25.03 6.98 0.52
CA ARG A 4 24.69 7.37 -0.85
C ARG A 4 23.85 6.29 -1.54
N THR A 5 24.30 5.03 -1.48
CA THR A 5 23.57 3.91 -2.10
C THR A 5 22.20 3.71 -1.48
N ASN A 6 22.08 3.81 -0.15
CA ASN A 6 20.80 3.68 0.56
C ASN A 6 19.80 4.77 0.12
N PHE A 7 20.23 6.04 0.06
CA PHE A 7 19.40 7.14 -0.40
C PHE A 7 19.05 7.05 -1.89
N ASP A 8 20.02 6.62 -2.73
CA ASP A 8 19.78 6.45 -4.16
C ASP A 8 18.70 5.36 -4.42
N VAL A 9 18.77 4.22 -3.69
CA VAL A 9 17.74 3.17 -3.78
C VAL A 9 16.38 3.70 -3.30
N THR A 10 16.33 4.36 -2.14
CA THR A 10 15.09 4.94 -1.60
C THR A 10 14.48 5.95 -2.58
N ARG A 11 15.30 6.80 -3.19
CA ARG A 11 14.86 7.78 -4.19
C ARG A 11 14.33 7.11 -5.46
N LEU A 12 15.01 6.03 -5.93
CA LEU A 12 14.54 5.26 -7.08
C LEU A 12 13.18 4.61 -6.81
N VAL A 13 13.00 4.01 -5.63
CA VAL A 13 11.72 3.42 -5.23
C VAL A 13 10.63 4.50 -5.15
N GLY A 14 10.91 5.63 -4.48
CA GLY A 14 9.94 6.73 -4.40
C GLY A 14 9.53 7.26 -5.77
N ARG A 15 10.49 7.41 -6.69
CA ARG A 15 10.22 7.79 -8.07
C ARG A 15 9.36 6.76 -8.79
N GLN A 16 9.69 5.46 -8.67
CA GLN A 16 8.94 4.39 -9.30
C GLN A 16 7.51 4.30 -8.78
N VAL A 17 7.31 4.38 -7.46
CA VAL A 17 5.98 4.43 -6.84
C VAL A 17 5.15 5.61 -7.37
N SER A 18 5.76 6.78 -7.51
CA SER A 18 5.07 7.96 -8.08
C SER A 18 4.69 7.77 -9.54
N VAL A 19 5.50 7.04 -10.31
CA VAL A 19 5.24 6.77 -11.74
C VAL A 19 4.17 5.69 -11.91
N THR A 20 4.24 4.58 -11.17
CA THR A 20 3.30 3.46 -11.33
C THR A 20 1.93 3.74 -10.73
N GLY A 21 1.86 4.47 -9.62
CA GLY A 21 0.58 4.91 -9.03
C GLY A 21 -0.35 3.74 -8.66
N ALA A 22 -1.56 3.74 -9.24
CA ALA A 22 -2.63 2.79 -8.93
C ALA A 22 -2.32 1.34 -9.37
N ASP A 23 -1.40 1.14 -10.31
CA ASP A 23 -1.09 -0.19 -10.86
C ASP A 23 -0.17 -1.00 -9.94
N LEU A 24 0.52 -0.31 -9.04
CA LEU A 24 1.47 -0.93 -8.13
C LEU A 24 0.86 -2.01 -7.22
N PRO A 25 -0.30 -1.80 -6.55
CA PRO A 25 -0.91 -2.80 -5.68
C PRO A 25 -1.29 -4.11 -6.37
N HIS A 26 -1.52 -4.09 -7.69
CA HIS A 26 -1.84 -5.28 -8.48
C HIS A 26 -0.61 -6.15 -8.79
N GLN A 27 0.59 -5.57 -8.78
CA GLN A 27 1.84 -6.23 -9.17
C GLN A 27 2.83 -6.40 -8.01
N ALA A 28 2.78 -5.55 -7.00
CA ALA A 28 3.61 -5.62 -5.80
C ALA A 28 2.81 -5.22 -4.55
N SER A 29 2.93 -5.99 -3.47
CA SER A 29 2.26 -5.63 -2.22
C SER A 29 2.88 -4.39 -1.58
N THR A 30 2.07 -3.60 -0.87
CA THR A 30 2.54 -2.43 -0.10
C THR A 30 3.65 -2.83 0.89
N GLY A 31 3.54 -4.03 1.50
CA GLY A 31 4.57 -4.56 2.39
C GLY A 31 5.89 -4.87 1.68
N GLU A 32 5.86 -5.32 0.42
CA GLU A 32 7.08 -5.55 -0.38
C GLU A 32 7.80 -4.23 -0.67
N VAL A 33 7.07 -3.20 -1.09
CA VAL A 33 7.62 -1.86 -1.33
C VAL A 33 8.23 -1.28 -0.05
N ALA A 34 7.51 -1.35 1.06
CA ALA A 34 8.00 -0.90 2.36
C ALA A 34 9.27 -1.66 2.80
N SER A 35 9.33 -2.98 2.56
CA SER A 35 10.51 -3.80 2.86
C SER A 35 11.73 -3.40 2.02
N ILE A 36 11.55 -3.04 0.73
CA ILE A 36 12.65 -2.58 -0.12
C ILE A 36 13.28 -1.30 0.47
N VAL A 37 12.45 -0.34 0.90
CA VAL A 37 12.94 0.91 1.48
C VAL A 37 13.55 0.70 2.88
N ALA A 38 12.89 -0.08 3.74
CA ALA A 38 13.28 -0.21 5.14
C ALA A 38 14.48 -1.14 5.37
N SER A 39 14.64 -2.20 4.57
CA SER A 39 15.65 -3.23 4.80
C SER A 39 16.54 -3.53 3.60
N ASP A 40 15.97 -3.70 2.39
CA ASP A 40 16.75 -4.12 1.23
C ASP A 40 17.73 -3.03 0.79
N ALA A 41 17.35 -1.75 0.87
CA ALA A 41 18.23 -0.61 0.61
C ALA A 41 19.46 -0.61 1.52
N GLN A 42 19.30 -0.97 2.80
CA GLN A 42 20.39 -1.10 3.76
C GLN A 42 21.34 -2.26 3.39
N TYR A 43 20.78 -3.43 3.01
CA TYR A 43 21.60 -4.58 2.60
C TYR A 43 22.41 -4.30 1.34
N ILE A 44 21.81 -3.59 0.37
CA ILE A 44 22.52 -3.13 -0.83
C ILE A 44 23.62 -2.14 -0.43
N GLY A 45 23.32 -1.18 0.44
CA GLY A 45 24.29 -0.22 0.96
C GLY A 45 25.48 -0.89 1.68
N ASN A 46 25.20 -1.86 2.55
CA ASN A 46 26.21 -2.63 3.28
C ASN A 46 27.14 -3.38 2.33
N PHE A 47 26.61 -3.96 1.26
CA PHE A 47 27.43 -4.64 0.26
C PHE A 47 28.40 -3.67 -0.42
N PHE A 48 27.95 -2.49 -0.84
CA PHE A 48 28.83 -1.49 -1.43
C PHE A 48 29.87 -0.92 -0.45
N GLU A 49 29.53 -0.85 0.83
CA GLU A 49 30.49 -0.48 1.89
C GLU A 49 31.56 -1.55 2.09
N ARG A 50 31.22 -2.83 1.94
CA ARG A 50 32.12 -3.97 2.10
C ARG A 50 33.06 -4.20 0.90
N LEU A 51 32.72 -3.67 -0.28
CA LEU A 51 33.53 -3.85 -1.48
C LEU A 51 35.01 -3.38 -1.32
N PRO A 52 35.30 -2.14 -0.81
CA PRO A 52 36.70 -1.72 -0.63
C PRO A 52 37.48 -2.59 0.36
N PRO A 53 36.96 -2.94 1.57
CA PRO A 53 37.64 -3.89 2.47
C PRO A 53 37.83 -5.27 1.84
N LEU A 54 36.87 -5.75 1.03
CA LEU A 54 36.99 -7.05 0.35
C LEU A 54 38.13 -7.04 -0.67
N ILE A 55 38.21 -6.00 -1.52
CA ILE A 55 39.30 -5.82 -2.48
C ILE A 55 40.63 -5.67 -1.73
N GLY A 56 40.66 -4.83 -0.69
CA GLY A 56 41.87 -4.65 0.14
C GLY A 56 42.34 -5.96 0.80
N SER A 57 41.38 -6.78 1.26
CA SER A 57 41.69 -8.11 1.84
C SER A 57 42.27 -9.07 0.81
N ALA A 58 41.75 -9.07 -0.42
CA ALA A 58 42.27 -9.90 -1.50
C ALA A 58 43.71 -9.48 -1.89
N VAL A 59 43.93 -8.18 -2.03
CA VAL A 59 45.27 -7.63 -2.31
C VAL A 59 46.24 -7.94 -1.16
N SER A 60 45.84 -7.72 0.09
CA SER A 60 46.64 -8.03 1.27
C SER A 60 47.02 -9.52 1.33
N PHE A 61 46.06 -10.41 1.06
CA PHE A 61 46.33 -11.84 0.98
C PHE A 61 47.34 -12.17 -0.10
N ALA A 62 47.22 -11.61 -1.30
CA ALA A 62 48.13 -11.83 -2.40
C ALA A 62 49.55 -11.32 -2.07
N VAL A 63 49.67 -10.12 -1.51
CA VAL A 63 50.97 -9.54 -1.11
C VAL A 63 51.63 -10.38 -0.03
N VAL A 64 50.92 -10.74 1.03
CA VAL A 64 51.45 -11.56 2.11
C VAL A 64 51.87 -12.96 1.59
N ALA A 65 51.05 -13.56 0.73
CA ALA A 65 51.36 -14.84 0.11
C ALA A 65 52.66 -14.78 -0.70
N VAL A 66 52.88 -13.75 -1.52
CA VAL A 66 54.10 -13.53 -2.29
C VAL A 66 55.31 -13.34 -1.36
N LEU A 67 55.17 -12.49 -0.32
CA LEU A 67 56.22 -12.25 0.65
C LEU A 67 56.60 -13.55 1.40
N MET A 68 55.62 -14.35 1.80
CA MET A 68 55.90 -15.63 2.49
C MET A 68 56.57 -16.65 1.57
N VAL A 69 56.16 -16.73 0.30
CA VAL A 69 56.82 -17.61 -0.70
C VAL A 69 58.23 -17.17 -1.00
N SER A 70 58.52 -15.86 -1.04
CA SER A 70 59.88 -15.34 -1.31
C SER A 70 60.91 -15.70 -0.21
N VAL A 71 60.43 -15.87 1.05
CA VAL A 71 61.30 -16.30 2.17
C VAL A 71 61.34 -17.84 2.25
N SER A 72 60.21 -18.52 2.15
CA SER A 72 60.11 -19.97 2.17
C SER A 72 58.96 -20.50 1.35
N VAL A 73 59.23 -21.17 0.24
CA VAL A 73 58.22 -21.76 -0.64
C VAL A 73 57.32 -22.74 0.12
N ARG A 74 57.89 -23.55 1.03
CA ARG A 74 57.11 -24.54 1.82
C ARG A 74 56.09 -23.87 2.73
N LEU A 75 56.50 -22.82 3.48
CA LEU A 75 55.64 -22.11 4.40
C LEU A 75 54.59 -21.25 3.64
N GLY A 76 55.02 -20.59 2.54
CA GLY A 76 54.11 -19.84 1.68
C GLY A 76 53.00 -20.73 1.08
N LEU A 77 53.35 -21.95 0.66
CA LEU A 77 52.36 -22.89 0.11
C LEU A 77 51.34 -23.36 1.17
N ILE A 78 51.78 -23.57 2.43
CA ILE A 78 50.89 -23.89 3.55
C ILE A 78 49.85 -22.77 3.73
N VAL A 79 50.25 -21.50 3.62
CA VAL A 79 49.35 -20.37 3.80
C VAL A 79 48.42 -20.20 2.60
N ILE A 80 48.93 -20.31 1.36
CA ILE A 80 48.16 -20.18 0.12
C ILE A 80 47.03 -21.24 0.05
N ILE A 81 47.29 -22.46 0.53
CA ILE A 81 46.32 -23.55 0.52
C ILE A 81 45.47 -23.54 1.81
N GLY A 82 46.09 -23.33 2.95
CA GLY A 82 45.46 -23.47 4.26
C GLY A 82 44.41 -22.37 4.54
N MET A 83 44.69 -21.11 4.19
CA MET A 83 43.74 -20.02 4.41
C MET A 83 42.45 -20.17 3.60
N PRO A 84 42.46 -20.43 2.29
CA PRO A 84 41.25 -20.75 1.54
C PRO A 84 40.49 -21.97 2.09
N LEU A 85 41.22 -22.99 2.58
CA LEU A 85 40.63 -24.18 3.19
C LEU A 85 39.85 -23.79 4.49
N VAL A 86 40.46 -22.97 5.35
CA VAL A 86 39.78 -22.43 6.55
C VAL A 86 38.56 -21.64 6.17
N ALA A 87 38.64 -20.74 5.16
CA ALA A 87 37.51 -19.99 4.64
C ALA A 87 36.39 -20.90 4.14
N TRP A 88 36.76 -21.96 3.43
CA TRP A 88 35.79 -22.93 2.91
C TRP A 88 35.06 -23.69 4.01
N ILE A 89 35.79 -24.17 5.05
CA ILE A 89 35.20 -24.85 6.21
C ILE A 89 34.21 -23.92 6.94
N VAL A 90 34.57 -22.66 7.18
CA VAL A 90 33.68 -21.68 7.81
C VAL A 90 32.41 -21.47 6.96
N THR A 91 32.57 -21.40 5.64
CA THR A 91 31.42 -21.21 4.72
C THR A 91 30.46 -22.39 4.73
N LEU A 92 30.93 -23.63 4.97
CA LEU A 92 30.03 -24.79 5.09
C LEU A 92 29.01 -24.66 6.22
N VAL A 93 29.36 -23.98 7.32
CA VAL A 93 28.47 -23.78 8.48
C VAL A 93 27.49 -22.63 8.24
N ILE A 94 27.77 -21.70 7.33
CA ILE A 94 26.89 -20.56 7.03
C ILE A 94 25.57 -21.01 6.41
N ARG A 95 25.59 -21.99 5.49
CA ARG A 95 24.38 -22.47 4.81
C ARG A 95 23.32 -23.06 5.75
N PRO A 96 23.64 -24.01 6.65
CA PRO A 96 22.67 -24.54 7.62
C PRO A 96 22.22 -23.45 8.60
N LEU A 97 23.07 -22.50 8.98
CA LEU A 97 22.67 -21.37 9.82
C LEU A 97 21.59 -20.52 9.13
N GLN A 98 21.79 -20.15 7.86
CA GLN A 98 20.81 -19.38 7.09
C GLN A 98 19.46 -20.08 6.98
N LYS A 99 19.46 -21.42 6.76
CA LYS A 99 18.24 -22.22 6.72
C LYS A 99 17.50 -22.18 8.07
N ARG A 100 18.20 -22.36 9.18
CA ARG A 100 17.60 -22.29 10.53
C ARG A 100 17.07 -20.90 10.84
N GLN A 101 17.79 -19.84 10.46
CA GLN A 101 17.33 -18.46 10.61
C GLN A 101 16.07 -18.16 9.79
N ALA A 102 15.92 -18.78 8.60
CA ALA A 102 14.70 -18.64 7.80
C ALA A 102 13.48 -19.22 8.52
N VAL A 103 13.60 -20.44 9.08
CA VAL A 103 12.54 -21.10 9.87
C VAL A 103 12.21 -20.30 11.13
N GLN A 104 13.23 -19.75 11.82
CA GLN A 104 12.99 -18.88 12.97
C GLN A 104 12.20 -17.62 12.60
N ARG A 105 12.52 -16.97 11.46
CA ARG A 105 11.78 -15.79 11.00
C ARG A 105 10.32 -16.11 10.66
N GLU A 106 10.05 -17.29 10.11
CA GLU A 106 8.69 -17.75 9.85
C GLU A 106 7.90 -17.88 11.15
N ALA A 107 8.45 -18.56 12.17
CA ALA A 107 7.84 -18.65 13.49
C ALA A 107 7.66 -17.27 14.15
N GLN A 108 8.58 -16.34 13.95
CA GLN A 108 8.44 -14.96 14.44
C GLN A 108 7.31 -14.22 13.74
N SER A 109 7.15 -14.40 12.43
CA SER A 109 6.03 -13.83 11.66
C SER A 109 4.70 -14.33 12.16
N GLU A 110 4.58 -15.63 12.47
CA GLU A 110 3.37 -16.23 13.04
C GLU A 110 3.00 -15.59 14.39
N VAL A 111 3.96 -15.45 15.30
CA VAL A 111 3.74 -14.76 16.59
C VAL A 111 3.29 -13.32 16.37
N THR A 112 3.90 -12.60 15.42
CA THR A 112 3.52 -11.22 15.11
C THR A 112 2.10 -11.15 14.57
N THR A 113 1.71 -12.06 13.66
CA THR A 113 0.34 -12.13 13.11
C THR A 113 -0.67 -12.37 14.21
N ILE A 114 -0.47 -13.40 15.07
CA ILE A 114 -1.36 -13.68 16.20
C ILE A 114 -1.48 -12.47 17.13
N THR A 115 -0.39 -11.77 17.39
CA THR A 115 -0.39 -10.57 18.25
C THR A 115 -1.22 -9.45 17.62
N THR A 116 -0.98 -9.16 16.33
CA THR A 116 -1.69 -8.09 15.62
C THR A 116 -3.18 -8.38 15.53
N ASP A 117 -3.55 -9.61 15.19
CA ASP A 117 -4.96 -10.03 15.11
C ASP A 117 -5.64 -9.98 16.48
N THR A 118 -4.94 -10.42 17.54
CA THR A 118 -5.46 -10.37 18.91
C THR A 118 -5.71 -8.93 19.34
N VAL A 119 -4.77 -8.01 19.10
CA VAL A 119 -4.91 -6.60 19.47
C VAL A 119 -6.02 -5.93 18.66
N ALA A 120 -6.08 -6.18 17.35
CA ALA A 120 -7.13 -5.63 16.49
C ALA A 120 -8.53 -6.16 16.87
N GLY A 121 -8.63 -7.44 17.26
CA GLY A 121 -9.86 -8.11 17.67
C GLY A 121 -10.17 -8.06 19.17
N LEU A 122 -9.37 -7.42 20.01
CA LEU A 122 -9.48 -7.47 21.46
C LEU A 122 -10.87 -7.08 21.99
N ARG A 123 -11.49 -6.08 21.38
CA ARG A 123 -12.83 -5.64 21.74
C ARG A 123 -13.88 -6.73 21.49
N ILE A 124 -13.75 -7.46 20.39
CA ILE A 124 -14.63 -8.57 20.03
C ILE A 124 -14.36 -9.74 20.98
N LEU A 125 -13.09 -10.09 21.21
CA LEU A 125 -12.69 -11.18 22.11
C LEU A 125 -13.24 -10.98 23.53
N ARG A 126 -13.20 -9.75 24.06
CA ARG A 126 -13.81 -9.42 25.35
C ARG A 126 -15.33 -9.54 25.36
N GLY A 127 -15.98 -9.30 24.23
CA GLY A 127 -17.44 -9.43 24.10
C GLY A 127 -17.92 -10.89 24.07
N ILE A 128 -17.11 -11.79 23.49
CA ILE A 128 -17.47 -13.22 23.32
C ILE A 128 -16.72 -14.18 24.25
N GLY A 129 -15.74 -13.69 25.04
CA GLY A 129 -14.99 -14.50 26.01
C GLY A 129 -13.94 -15.43 25.40
N GLY A 130 -13.19 -14.95 24.37
CA GLY A 130 -12.20 -15.74 23.64
C GLY A 130 -10.74 -15.55 24.05
N GLU A 131 -10.44 -14.74 25.06
CA GLU A 131 -9.08 -14.33 25.42
C GLU A 131 -8.17 -15.51 25.77
N ASP A 132 -8.68 -16.50 26.51
CA ASP A 132 -7.89 -17.67 26.94
C ASP A 132 -7.44 -18.53 25.74
N VAL A 133 -8.27 -18.62 24.71
CA VAL A 133 -7.93 -19.36 23.48
C VAL A 133 -6.76 -18.69 22.76
N PHE A 134 -6.84 -17.37 22.58
CA PHE A 134 -5.78 -16.60 21.92
C PHE A 134 -4.51 -16.54 22.76
N ALA A 135 -4.63 -16.40 24.09
CA ALA A 135 -3.48 -16.47 25.00
C ALA A 135 -2.77 -17.83 24.94
N ARG A 136 -3.50 -18.92 24.74
CA ARG A 136 -2.93 -20.26 24.55
C ARG A 136 -2.21 -20.37 23.21
N ARG A 137 -2.85 -19.96 22.11
CA ARG A 137 -2.23 -19.92 20.76
C ARG A 137 -0.94 -19.10 20.75
N TYR A 138 -0.97 -17.91 21.36
CA TYR A 138 0.22 -17.08 21.50
C TYR A 138 1.35 -17.77 22.27
N ARG A 139 1.02 -18.45 23.40
CA ARG A 139 2.01 -19.19 24.18
C ARG A 139 2.64 -20.34 23.38
N GLU A 140 1.84 -21.10 22.65
CA GLU A 140 2.32 -22.20 21.79
C GLU A 140 3.25 -21.69 20.69
N ALA A 141 2.83 -20.67 19.93
CA ALA A 141 3.66 -20.04 18.89
C ALA A 141 4.95 -19.41 19.47
N SER A 142 4.85 -18.75 20.63
CA SER A 142 6.02 -18.17 21.31
C SER A 142 7.01 -19.22 21.80
N GLN A 143 6.53 -20.39 22.27
CA GLN A 143 7.39 -21.51 22.66
C GLN A 143 8.09 -22.12 21.43
N GLU A 144 7.38 -22.25 20.30
CA GLU A 144 7.97 -22.71 19.05
C GLU A 144 9.06 -21.73 18.58
N LEU A 145 8.77 -20.42 18.56
CA LEU A 145 9.77 -19.39 18.24
C LEU A 145 11.01 -19.50 19.17
N ARG A 146 10.79 -19.69 20.48
CA ARG A 146 11.90 -19.89 21.42
C ARG A 146 12.73 -21.13 21.07
N ARG A 147 12.09 -22.26 20.75
CA ARG A 147 12.77 -23.50 20.36
C ARG A 147 13.64 -23.29 19.12
N ARG A 148 13.09 -22.67 18.07
CA ARG A 148 13.82 -22.33 16.84
C ARG A 148 14.94 -21.32 17.10
N GLY A 149 14.73 -20.37 17.99
CA GLY A 149 15.76 -19.44 18.43
C GLY A 149 16.95 -20.12 19.10
N VAL A 150 16.72 -21.12 19.97
CA VAL A 150 17.78 -21.92 20.60
C VAL A 150 18.56 -22.74 19.56
N GLU A 151 17.88 -23.34 18.56
CA GLU A 151 18.55 -24.06 17.45
C GLU A 151 19.45 -23.13 16.63
N VAL A 152 19.01 -21.90 16.36
CA VAL A 152 19.82 -20.87 15.66
C VAL A 152 21.00 -20.47 16.55
N ALA A 153 20.77 -20.19 17.85
CA ALA A 153 21.81 -19.79 18.77
C ALA A 153 22.93 -20.85 18.88
N GLY A 154 22.55 -22.14 18.95
CA GLY A 154 23.51 -23.24 18.95
C GLY A 154 24.37 -23.27 17.69
N THR A 155 23.77 -23.11 16.50
CA THR A 155 24.52 -23.08 15.24
C THR A 155 25.40 -21.83 15.12
N GLN A 156 24.89 -20.68 15.57
CA GLN A 156 25.62 -19.42 15.62
C GLN A 156 26.85 -19.52 16.53
N SER A 157 26.70 -20.16 17.70
CA SER A 157 27.81 -20.40 18.65
C SER A 157 28.91 -21.28 18.04
N VAL A 158 28.50 -22.36 17.32
CA VAL A 158 29.48 -23.20 16.60
C VAL A 158 30.19 -22.38 15.52
N LEU A 159 29.50 -21.56 14.74
CA LEU A 159 30.13 -20.70 13.74
C LEU A 159 31.12 -19.73 14.37
N MET A 160 30.74 -19.03 15.44
CA MET A 160 31.62 -18.10 16.16
C MET A 160 32.87 -18.82 16.74
N SER A 161 32.66 -20.01 17.32
CA SER A 161 33.78 -20.81 17.84
C SER A 161 34.74 -21.24 16.72
N LEU A 162 34.23 -21.66 15.56
CA LEU A 162 35.06 -22.02 14.40
C LEU A 162 35.79 -20.82 13.81
N GLN A 163 35.19 -19.64 13.80
CA GLN A 163 35.81 -18.40 13.32
C GLN A 163 37.01 -17.97 14.17
N VAL A 164 37.06 -18.36 15.43
CA VAL A 164 38.21 -18.08 16.31
C VAL A 164 39.17 -19.27 16.34
N LEU A 165 38.65 -20.48 16.48
CA LEU A 165 39.47 -21.69 16.64
C LEU A 165 40.26 -22.03 15.38
N LEU A 166 39.65 -22.00 14.19
CA LEU A 166 40.32 -22.43 12.97
C LEU A 166 41.49 -21.51 12.57
N PRO A 167 41.34 -20.15 12.56
CA PRO A 167 42.49 -19.27 12.35
C PRO A 167 43.55 -19.43 13.43
N GLY A 168 43.18 -19.56 14.70
CA GLY A 168 44.13 -19.76 15.80
C GLY A 168 44.91 -21.05 15.66
N LEU A 169 44.26 -22.17 15.33
CA LEU A 169 44.92 -23.45 15.06
C LEU A 169 45.82 -23.36 13.83
N PHE A 170 45.36 -22.66 12.78
CA PHE A 170 46.13 -22.43 11.57
C PHE A 170 47.45 -21.65 11.88
N VAL A 171 47.35 -20.56 12.66
CA VAL A 171 48.53 -19.82 13.13
C VAL A 171 49.46 -20.74 13.90
N ALA A 172 48.94 -21.57 14.81
CA ALA A 172 49.78 -22.51 15.59
C ALA A 172 50.51 -23.52 14.69
N VAL A 173 49.83 -24.05 13.65
CA VAL A 173 50.46 -24.97 12.69
C VAL A 173 51.58 -24.28 11.88
N VAL A 174 51.32 -23.04 11.39
CA VAL A 174 52.33 -22.29 10.64
C VAL A 174 53.54 -21.95 11.52
N VAL A 175 53.32 -21.50 12.76
CA VAL A 175 54.39 -21.19 13.72
C VAL A 175 55.19 -22.45 14.07
N TRP A 176 54.52 -23.59 14.29
CA TRP A 176 55.20 -24.86 14.54
C TRP A 176 56.06 -25.30 13.36
N ALA A 177 55.54 -25.20 12.12
CA ALA A 177 56.29 -25.54 10.91
C ALA A 177 57.49 -24.59 10.69
N ALA A 178 57.29 -23.28 10.92
CA ALA A 178 58.34 -22.27 10.84
C ALA A 178 59.42 -22.48 11.92
N ALA A 179 59.04 -22.79 13.17
CA ALA A 179 59.94 -23.10 14.25
C ALA A 179 60.84 -24.34 13.93
N ARG A 180 60.23 -25.41 13.40
CA ARG A 180 61.01 -26.58 12.93
C ARG A 180 62.01 -26.21 11.84
N LEU A 181 61.64 -25.36 10.90
CA LEU A 181 62.46 -24.91 9.81
C LEU A 181 63.61 -24.01 10.35
N ALA A 182 63.37 -23.19 11.36
CA ALA A 182 64.38 -22.37 12.03
C ALA A 182 65.39 -23.20 12.78
N ILE A 183 64.96 -24.26 13.50
CA ILE A 183 65.89 -25.19 14.20
C ILE A 183 66.77 -25.92 13.24
N THR A 184 66.35 -26.23 12.02
CA THR A 184 67.13 -26.86 10.97
C THR A 184 68.01 -25.87 10.16
N GLY A 185 68.02 -24.59 10.51
CA GLY A 185 68.77 -23.54 9.83
C GLY A 185 68.14 -23.06 8.51
N GLY A 186 66.90 -23.46 8.19
CA GLY A 186 66.24 -23.11 6.95
C GLY A 186 65.66 -21.70 6.93
N ILE A 187 65.44 -21.08 8.09
CA ILE A 187 64.98 -19.67 8.28
C ILE A 187 65.65 -19.09 9.54
N SER A 188 65.75 -17.76 9.60
CA SER A 188 66.26 -17.03 10.77
C SER A 188 65.19 -16.85 11.84
N ALA A 189 65.56 -16.51 13.09
CA ALA A 189 64.65 -16.17 14.17
C ALA A 189 63.77 -14.94 13.83
N GLY A 190 64.32 -13.97 13.09
CA GLY A 190 63.56 -12.80 12.62
C GLY A 190 62.48 -13.15 11.60
N GLU A 191 62.81 -14.08 10.69
CA GLU A 191 61.83 -14.60 9.71
C GLU A 191 60.71 -15.39 10.40
N LEU A 192 61.00 -16.15 11.47
CA LEU A 192 59.98 -16.82 12.27
C LEU A 192 58.97 -15.82 12.85
N VAL A 193 59.42 -14.71 13.44
CA VAL A 193 58.55 -13.66 13.97
C VAL A 193 57.75 -13.01 12.85
N THR A 194 58.36 -12.81 11.68
CA THR A 194 57.68 -12.26 10.50
C THR A 194 56.56 -13.19 10.02
N PHE A 195 56.81 -14.51 9.95
CA PHE A 195 55.78 -15.49 9.58
C PHE A 195 54.61 -15.50 10.57
N TYR A 196 54.89 -15.43 11.87
CA TYR A 196 53.84 -15.28 12.89
C TYR A 196 52.99 -14.03 12.65
N GLY A 197 53.64 -12.86 12.46
CA GLY A 197 52.96 -11.59 12.23
C GLY A 197 52.08 -11.62 10.98
N TYR A 198 52.61 -12.12 9.86
CA TYR A 198 51.84 -12.24 8.61
C TYR A 198 50.66 -13.22 8.74
N THR A 199 50.85 -14.38 9.37
CA THR A 199 49.80 -15.37 9.54
C THR A 199 48.70 -14.86 10.47
N ALA A 200 49.05 -14.20 11.58
CA ALA A 200 48.11 -13.58 12.50
C ALA A 200 47.31 -12.45 11.81
N TYR A 201 47.99 -11.61 11.00
CA TYR A 201 47.34 -10.57 10.21
C TYR A 201 46.27 -11.13 9.24
N LEU A 202 46.52 -12.27 8.62
CA LEU A 202 45.61 -12.88 7.66
C LEU A 202 44.26 -13.31 8.26
N SER A 203 44.15 -13.38 9.58
CA SER A 203 42.86 -13.65 10.25
C SER A 203 41.79 -12.57 9.95
N TRP A 204 42.23 -11.30 9.81
CA TRP A 204 41.32 -10.19 9.50
C TRP A 204 40.74 -10.25 8.06
N PRO A 205 41.52 -10.44 6.99
CA PRO A 205 41.01 -10.70 5.63
C PRO A 205 40.02 -11.86 5.57
N LEU A 206 40.25 -12.93 6.33
CA LEU A 206 39.33 -14.07 6.39
C LEU A 206 37.97 -13.69 6.95
N MET A 207 37.92 -12.89 8.03
CA MET A 207 36.65 -12.38 8.60
C MET A 207 35.91 -11.47 7.61
N VAL A 208 36.63 -10.57 6.93
CA VAL A 208 36.05 -9.68 5.91
C VAL A 208 35.44 -10.50 4.77
N PHE A 209 36.13 -11.51 4.28
CA PHE A 209 35.64 -12.39 3.23
C PHE A 209 34.35 -13.12 3.65
N SER A 210 34.35 -13.73 4.86
CA SER A 210 33.20 -14.46 5.39
C SER A 210 31.94 -13.57 5.55
N SER A 211 32.11 -12.34 6.05
CA SER A 211 31.00 -11.39 6.18
C SER A 211 30.49 -10.89 4.82
N SER A 212 31.43 -10.66 3.87
CA SER A 212 31.08 -10.18 2.53
C SER A 212 30.21 -11.18 1.74
N VAL A 213 30.40 -12.49 1.93
CA VAL A 213 29.55 -13.52 1.31
C VAL A 213 28.11 -13.42 1.80
N GLN A 214 27.90 -13.14 3.09
CA GLN A 214 26.54 -12.98 3.65
C GLN A 214 25.88 -11.71 3.13
N ASP A 215 26.62 -10.58 3.13
CA ASP A 215 26.12 -9.29 2.66
C ASP A 215 25.81 -9.34 1.16
N TYR A 216 26.64 -10.01 0.35
CA TYR A 216 26.38 -10.26 -1.07
C TYR A 216 25.05 -11.00 -1.28
N THR A 217 24.81 -12.08 -0.53
CA THR A 217 23.59 -12.88 -0.68
C THR A 217 22.34 -12.06 -0.37
N ARG A 218 22.37 -11.25 0.70
CA ARG A 218 21.25 -10.38 1.10
C ARG A 218 21.03 -9.26 0.08
N ALA A 219 22.12 -8.60 -0.35
CA ALA A 219 22.05 -7.55 -1.36
C ALA A 219 21.49 -8.06 -2.69
N MET A 220 21.86 -9.27 -3.11
CA MET A 220 21.36 -9.86 -4.36
C MET A 220 19.85 -10.14 -4.30
N VAL A 221 19.32 -10.55 -3.14
CA VAL A 221 17.87 -10.71 -2.94
C VAL A 221 17.18 -9.35 -3.04
N GLY A 222 17.70 -8.33 -2.35
CA GLY A 222 17.17 -6.97 -2.40
C GLY A 222 17.22 -6.36 -3.81
N LEU A 223 18.31 -6.55 -4.54
CA LEU A 223 18.46 -6.10 -5.93
C LEU A 223 17.45 -6.76 -6.87
N ARG A 224 17.16 -8.07 -6.68
CA ARG A 224 16.13 -8.75 -7.49
C ARG A 224 14.72 -8.21 -7.22
N ARG A 225 14.40 -7.88 -5.96
CA ARG A 225 13.10 -7.26 -5.61
C ARG A 225 13.01 -5.84 -6.17
N LEU A 226 14.07 -5.06 -6.01
CA LEU A 226 14.16 -3.73 -6.60
C LEU A 226 14.02 -3.78 -8.12
N GLY A 227 14.67 -4.73 -8.80
CA GLY A 227 14.55 -4.93 -10.25
C GLY A 227 13.10 -5.19 -10.65
N ARG A 228 12.41 -6.15 -10.00
CA ARG A 228 10.98 -6.42 -10.27
C ARG A 228 10.10 -5.19 -10.06
N LEU A 229 10.36 -4.38 -9.02
CA LEU A 229 9.63 -3.15 -8.79
C LEU A 229 9.87 -2.12 -9.91
N LEU A 230 11.11 -2.01 -10.40
CA LEU A 230 11.46 -1.08 -11.48
C LEU A 230 10.93 -1.54 -12.85
N ASP A 231 10.67 -2.83 -13.03
CA ASP A 231 10.07 -3.40 -14.23
C ASP A 231 8.55 -3.18 -14.31
N VAL A 232 7.91 -2.72 -13.23
CA VAL A 232 6.47 -2.39 -13.25
C VAL A 232 6.23 -1.20 -14.17
N VAL A 233 5.47 -1.45 -15.24
CA VAL A 233 5.09 -0.42 -16.22
C VAL A 233 3.75 0.18 -15.80
N PRO A 234 3.59 1.51 -15.83
CA PRO A 234 2.30 2.14 -15.58
C PRO A 234 1.29 1.78 -16.67
N ALA A 235 0.07 1.45 -16.29
CA ALA A 235 -1.00 1.10 -17.23
C ALA A 235 -1.42 2.30 -18.11
N SER A 236 -1.24 3.54 -17.64
CA SER A 236 -1.56 4.73 -18.43
C SER A 236 -0.43 5.74 -18.44
N GLY A 237 -0.24 6.42 -19.60
CA GLY A 237 0.80 7.42 -19.81
C GLY A 237 2.23 6.86 -19.77
N THR A 238 3.17 7.66 -20.23
CA THR A 238 4.58 7.30 -20.15
C THR A 238 5.18 7.67 -18.78
N PRO A 239 6.29 7.03 -18.34
CA PRO A 239 7.00 7.45 -17.13
C PRO A 239 7.40 8.94 -17.14
N ALA A 240 7.75 9.48 -18.30
CA ALA A 240 8.10 10.89 -18.46
C ALA A 240 6.90 11.82 -18.23
N GLU A 241 5.73 11.48 -18.79
CA GLU A 241 4.49 12.22 -18.55
C GLU A 241 4.10 12.20 -17.07
N ARG A 242 4.19 11.04 -16.41
CA ARG A 242 3.81 10.89 -15.01
C ARG A 242 4.74 11.65 -14.05
N LEU A 243 6.02 11.78 -14.38
CA LEU A 243 6.98 12.55 -13.58
C LEU A 243 6.83 14.06 -13.73
N SER A 244 6.27 14.52 -14.87
CA SER A 244 6.01 15.93 -15.15
C SER A 244 4.60 16.36 -14.74
N LEU A 245 3.84 15.50 -14.04
CA LEU A 245 2.48 15.81 -13.58
C LEU A 245 2.50 16.85 -12.47
N ASP A 246 2.45 18.13 -12.86
CA ASP A 246 1.91 19.18 -12.01
C ASP A 246 0.43 19.37 -12.38
N PRO A 247 -0.51 19.03 -11.46
CA PRO A 247 -1.94 19.22 -11.73
C PRO A 247 -2.31 20.68 -11.99
N ALA A 248 -1.51 21.64 -11.50
CA ALA A 248 -1.73 23.06 -11.68
C ALA A 248 -1.44 23.52 -13.14
N ASP A 249 -0.61 22.79 -13.87
CA ASP A 249 -0.17 23.16 -15.23
C ASP A 249 -0.98 22.47 -16.35
N GLY A 250 -1.96 21.61 -16.00
CA GLY A 250 -2.80 20.93 -16.98
C GLY A 250 -3.81 21.86 -17.63
N ALA A 251 -3.87 21.86 -18.96
CA ALA A 251 -4.90 22.59 -19.69
C ALA A 251 -6.26 21.92 -19.51
N THR A 252 -7.21 22.62 -18.86
CA THR A 252 -8.58 22.14 -18.69
C THR A 252 -9.39 22.25 -19.97
N ARG A 253 -10.13 21.20 -20.29
CA ARG A 253 -11.03 21.16 -21.46
C ARG A 253 -12.41 20.72 -21.02
N ALA A 254 -13.43 21.46 -21.49
CA ALA A 254 -14.81 21.04 -21.41
C ALA A 254 -15.24 20.56 -22.80
N GLY A 255 -16.07 19.53 -22.86
CA GLY A 255 -16.56 18.98 -24.11
C GLY A 255 -17.45 17.78 -23.90
N GLU A 256 -17.98 17.22 -25.00
CA GLU A 256 -18.70 15.96 -24.97
C GLU A 256 -17.73 14.81 -24.67
N ILE A 257 -18.08 13.96 -23.72
CA ILE A 257 -17.33 12.74 -23.43
C ILE A 257 -18.08 11.57 -24.07
N VAL A 258 -17.37 10.77 -24.88
CA VAL A 258 -17.95 9.59 -25.53
C VAL A 258 -17.10 8.38 -25.19
N ASP A 259 -17.73 7.37 -24.60
CA ASP A 259 -17.14 6.04 -24.42
C ASP A 259 -17.59 5.15 -25.59
N THR A 260 -16.67 4.90 -26.52
CA THR A 260 -16.98 4.13 -27.73
C THR A 260 -17.14 2.63 -27.47
N ALA A 261 -16.64 2.13 -26.33
CA ALA A 261 -16.79 0.74 -25.94
C ALA A 261 -18.23 0.41 -25.53
N SER A 262 -18.85 1.30 -24.76
CA SER A 262 -20.28 1.15 -24.33
C SER A 262 -21.25 1.96 -25.20
N GLY A 263 -20.77 2.78 -26.14
CA GLY A 263 -21.59 3.68 -26.93
C GLY A 263 -22.16 4.90 -26.19
N VAL A 264 -21.84 5.04 -24.89
CA VAL A 264 -22.38 6.09 -24.02
C VAL A 264 -21.79 7.45 -24.35
N ARG A 265 -22.68 8.46 -24.43
CA ARG A 265 -22.31 9.87 -24.61
C ARG A 265 -22.72 10.70 -23.41
N PHE A 266 -21.84 11.54 -22.92
CA PHE A 266 -22.11 12.48 -21.83
C PHE A 266 -22.08 13.89 -22.37
N ALA A 267 -23.26 14.51 -22.44
CA ALA A 267 -23.40 15.87 -22.95
C ALA A 267 -22.77 16.89 -22.00
N PRO A 268 -22.10 17.93 -22.51
CA PRO A 268 -21.50 18.95 -21.68
C PRO A 268 -22.53 19.66 -20.80
N GLY A 269 -22.14 19.95 -19.57
CA GLY A 269 -22.95 20.73 -18.63
C GLY A 269 -24.16 20.03 -18.03
N ARG A 270 -24.33 18.73 -18.26
CA ARG A 270 -25.41 17.91 -17.69
C ARG A 270 -24.91 17.01 -16.56
N MET A 271 -25.83 16.69 -15.67
CA MET A 271 -25.64 15.67 -14.64
C MET A 271 -26.33 14.38 -15.09
N THR A 272 -25.52 13.42 -15.56
CA THR A 272 -25.98 12.13 -16.09
C THR A 272 -25.70 11.04 -15.08
N ALA A 273 -26.72 10.26 -14.69
CA ALA A 273 -26.49 9.05 -13.92
C ALA A 273 -26.29 7.85 -14.83
N VAL A 274 -25.41 6.95 -14.44
CA VAL A 274 -25.24 5.63 -15.05
C VAL A 274 -25.73 4.58 -14.06
N VAL A 275 -26.67 3.77 -14.51
CA VAL A 275 -27.23 2.64 -13.77
C VAL A 275 -26.82 1.37 -14.49
N CYS A 276 -26.17 0.47 -13.78
CA CYS A 276 -25.64 -0.77 -14.33
C CYS A 276 -26.05 -1.95 -13.44
N ALA A 277 -26.49 -3.05 -14.05
CA ALA A 277 -26.84 -4.27 -13.32
C ALA A 277 -25.60 -5.01 -12.81
N ASP A 278 -24.46 -4.82 -13.48
CA ASP A 278 -23.17 -5.42 -13.16
C ASP A 278 -22.19 -4.35 -12.64
N PRO A 279 -21.71 -4.48 -11.38
CA PRO A 279 -20.72 -3.57 -10.81
C PRO A 279 -19.40 -3.51 -11.60
N ASP A 280 -18.99 -4.62 -12.25
CA ASP A 280 -17.72 -4.67 -13.00
C ASP A 280 -17.80 -3.79 -14.25
N SER A 281 -18.94 -3.76 -14.93
CA SER A 281 -19.18 -2.88 -16.09
C SER A 281 -19.12 -1.40 -15.70
N SER A 282 -19.64 -1.04 -14.52
CA SER A 282 -19.58 0.34 -14.00
C SER A 282 -18.14 0.74 -13.61
N ALA A 283 -17.38 -0.17 -13.02
CA ALA A 283 -15.98 0.04 -12.68
C ALA A 283 -15.11 0.17 -13.94
N ALA A 284 -15.36 -0.65 -14.97
CA ALA A 284 -14.69 -0.59 -16.26
C ALA A 284 -14.93 0.76 -16.96
N LEU A 285 -16.20 1.24 -17.00
CA LEU A 285 -16.53 2.57 -17.53
C LEU A 285 -15.76 3.67 -16.79
N ALA A 286 -15.76 3.66 -15.46
CA ALA A 286 -15.04 4.66 -14.68
C ALA A 286 -13.53 4.64 -14.92
N THR A 287 -12.94 3.45 -15.07
CA THR A 287 -11.53 3.24 -15.41
C THR A 287 -11.19 3.88 -16.76
N ARG A 288 -12.03 3.66 -17.78
CA ARG A 288 -11.86 4.26 -19.11
C ARG A 288 -12.02 5.78 -19.07
N LEU A 289 -13.08 6.29 -18.43
CA LEU A 289 -13.33 7.74 -18.29
C LEU A 289 -12.18 8.47 -17.59
N GLY A 290 -11.53 7.84 -16.61
CA GLY A 290 -10.37 8.38 -15.90
C GLY A 290 -9.04 8.21 -16.63
N ARG A 291 -9.00 7.49 -17.75
CA ARG A 291 -7.77 7.07 -18.43
C ARG A 291 -6.79 6.43 -17.41
N PHE A 292 -7.29 5.47 -16.64
CA PHE A 292 -6.43 4.72 -15.70
C PHE A 292 -5.65 3.62 -16.41
N ASP A 293 -6.12 3.18 -17.59
CA ASP A 293 -5.46 2.20 -18.45
C ASP A 293 -5.47 2.68 -19.91
N ASP A 294 -4.33 2.60 -20.60
CA ASP A 294 -4.20 2.93 -22.01
C ASP A 294 -4.40 1.71 -22.94
N ALA A 295 -4.58 0.51 -22.39
CA ALA A 295 -4.87 -0.69 -23.17
C ALA A 295 -6.26 -0.65 -23.83
N ASP A 296 -7.20 0.10 -23.24
CA ASP A 296 -8.55 0.31 -23.80
C ASP A 296 -8.78 1.79 -24.12
N PRO A 297 -8.37 2.28 -25.32
CA PRO A 297 -8.44 3.70 -25.71
C PRO A 297 -9.83 4.14 -26.17
N ALA A 298 -10.89 3.62 -25.56
CA ALA A 298 -12.27 3.78 -26.04
C ALA A 298 -12.88 5.17 -25.78
N VAL A 299 -12.27 6.05 -24.97
CA VAL A 299 -12.89 7.34 -24.59
C VAL A 299 -12.32 8.51 -25.37
N THR A 300 -13.23 9.37 -25.84
CA THR A 300 -12.89 10.65 -26.47
C THR A 300 -13.45 11.83 -25.68
N LEU A 301 -12.73 12.94 -25.65
CA LEU A 301 -13.19 14.22 -25.14
C LEU A 301 -13.24 15.21 -26.31
N ASP A 302 -14.43 15.70 -26.64
CA ASP A 302 -14.67 16.57 -27.79
C ASP A 302 -14.12 15.98 -29.11
N GLY A 303 -14.37 14.68 -29.33
CA GLY A 303 -13.93 13.93 -30.50
C GLY A 303 -12.44 13.54 -30.51
N ARG A 304 -11.64 13.97 -29.53
CA ARG A 304 -10.22 13.64 -29.42
C ARG A 304 -10.01 12.48 -28.45
N PRO A 305 -9.33 11.39 -28.85
CA PRO A 305 -9.01 10.28 -27.94
C PRO A 305 -8.24 10.75 -26.69
N LEU A 306 -8.60 10.27 -25.50
CA LEU A 306 -7.90 10.64 -24.27
C LEU A 306 -6.42 10.23 -24.30
N THR A 307 -6.10 9.11 -24.98
CA THR A 307 -4.71 8.63 -25.16
C THR A 307 -3.85 9.55 -26.04
N ALA A 308 -4.48 10.39 -26.89
CA ALA A 308 -3.78 11.40 -27.70
C ALA A 308 -3.59 12.75 -26.98
N MET A 309 -4.05 12.87 -25.74
CA MET A 309 -3.89 14.06 -24.90
C MET A 309 -2.80 13.80 -23.83
N PRO A 310 -2.02 14.82 -23.42
CA PRO A 310 -1.16 14.67 -22.24
C PRO A 310 -1.97 14.23 -21.02
N LEU A 311 -1.46 13.27 -20.25
CA LEU A 311 -2.17 12.71 -19.10
C LEU A 311 -2.55 13.77 -18.05
N ARG A 312 -1.72 14.79 -17.86
CA ARG A 312 -2.00 15.96 -17.01
C ARG A 312 -3.26 16.73 -17.45
N ASP A 313 -3.44 16.92 -18.76
CA ASP A 313 -4.59 17.63 -19.32
C ASP A 313 -5.88 16.81 -19.15
N VAL A 314 -5.79 15.48 -19.31
CA VAL A 314 -6.91 14.57 -19.02
C VAL A 314 -7.32 14.68 -17.55
N ARG A 315 -6.36 14.59 -16.61
CA ARG A 315 -6.61 14.67 -15.17
C ARG A 315 -7.04 16.04 -14.67
N ALA A 316 -6.69 17.10 -15.39
CA ALA A 316 -7.21 18.44 -15.14
C ALA A 316 -8.66 18.60 -15.65
N SER A 317 -9.02 17.88 -16.71
CA SER A 317 -10.33 17.98 -17.38
C SER A 317 -11.36 17.02 -16.81
N ILE A 318 -10.96 15.77 -16.51
CA ILE A 318 -11.83 14.70 -16.00
C ILE A 318 -11.28 14.20 -14.66
N VAL A 319 -12.05 14.35 -13.62
CA VAL A 319 -11.73 13.83 -12.27
C VAL A 319 -12.67 12.70 -11.94
N VAL A 320 -12.11 11.57 -11.54
CA VAL A 320 -12.87 10.40 -11.09
C VAL A 320 -12.69 10.23 -9.59
N ALA A 321 -13.81 10.22 -8.85
CA ALA A 321 -13.85 9.89 -7.45
C ALA A 321 -14.47 8.50 -7.27
N GLY A 322 -13.66 7.54 -6.84
CA GLY A 322 -14.07 6.15 -6.63
C GLY A 322 -14.98 5.97 -5.41
N ALA A 323 -15.61 4.81 -5.31
CA ALA A 323 -16.48 4.43 -4.20
C ALA A 323 -15.75 4.37 -2.85
N ALA A 324 -14.46 3.99 -2.86
CA ALA A 324 -13.64 3.93 -1.65
C ALA A 324 -13.23 5.34 -1.20
N ALA A 325 -13.76 5.76 -0.06
CA ALA A 325 -13.45 7.06 0.55
C ALA A 325 -12.13 6.98 1.34
N GLU A 326 -11.00 6.82 0.66
CA GLU A 326 -9.69 6.82 1.29
C GLU A 326 -9.21 8.24 1.59
N LEU A 327 -8.83 8.46 2.86
CA LEU A 327 -8.26 9.71 3.32
C LEU A 327 -6.82 9.46 3.80
N PHE A 328 -5.94 10.39 3.48
CA PHE A 328 -4.55 10.36 3.95
C PHE A 328 -4.47 10.85 5.40
N THR A 329 -3.46 10.35 6.12
CA THR A 329 -3.12 10.86 7.45
C THR A 329 -2.64 12.29 7.33
N GLY A 330 -3.14 13.16 8.19
CA GLY A 330 -2.83 14.60 8.17
C GLY A 330 -3.99 15.42 8.71
N THR A 331 -3.96 16.73 8.52
CA THR A 331 -5.08 17.61 8.89
C THR A 331 -6.25 17.45 7.92
N LEU A 332 -7.47 17.80 8.36
CA LEU A 332 -8.63 17.82 7.46
C LEU A 332 -8.40 18.75 6.26
N ARG A 333 -7.68 19.89 6.48
CA ARG A 333 -7.29 20.81 5.41
C ARG A 333 -6.44 20.11 4.33
N GLU A 334 -5.40 19.39 4.73
CA GLU A 334 -4.53 18.62 3.81
C GLU A 334 -5.30 17.50 3.11
N ALA A 335 -6.21 16.83 3.80
CA ALA A 335 -7.04 15.79 3.21
C ALA A 335 -8.04 16.31 2.16
N LEU A 336 -8.47 17.56 2.29
CA LEU A 336 -9.35 18.24 1.34
C LEU A 336 -8.56 18.84 0.17
N ASP A 337 -7.51 19.60 0.44
CA ASP A 337 -6.72 20.30 -0.57
C ASP A 337 -5.45 19.54 -0.96
N VAL A 338 -5.63 18.37 -1.56
CA VAL A 338 -4.51 17.53 -2.03
C VAL A 338 -3.71 18.14 -3.19
N ARG A 339 -4.21 19.21 -3.82
CA ARG A 339 -3.51 19.93 -4.89
C ARG A 339 -2.69 21.12 -4.38
N GLY A 340 -2.77 21.41 -3.07
CA GLY A 340 -1.97 22.45 -2.42
C GLY A 340 -2.30 23.89 -2.83
N ALA A 341 -3.47 24.11 -3.45
CA ALA A 341 -3.88 25.45 -3.89
C ALA A 341 -4.18 26.44 -2.73
N ALA A 342 -4.32 25.88 -1.50
CA ALA A 342 -4.49 26.65 -0.27
C ALA A 342 -3.31 26.45 0.70
N ALA A 343 -2.19 25.85 0.24
CA ALA A 343 -1.05 25.63 1.13
C ALA A 343 -0.46 26.96 1.61
N PRO A 344 -0.29 27.16 2.93
CA PRO A 344 0.60 28.19 3.43
C PRO A 344 2.01 27.92 2.90
N GLU A 345 2.83 28.97 2.80
CA GLU A 345 4.24 28.83 2.39
C GLU A 345 4.93 27.68 3.14
N PRO A 346 5.90 27.00 2.51
CA PRO A 346 6.53 25.83 3.09
C PRO A 346 7.03 26.12 4.49
N VAL A 347 6.49 25.39 5.45
CA VAL A 347 6.86 25.48 6.85
C VAL A 347 8.36 25.19 6.95
N GLY A 348 9.13 26.15 7.45
CA GLY A 348 10.58 26.01 7.63
C GLY A 348 10.94 24.75 8.45
N VAL A 349 12.16 24.26 8.28
CA VAL A 349 12.69 23.07 9.00
C VAL A 349 12.43 23.14 10.51
N GLU A 350 12.40 24.34 11.09
CA GLU A 350 12.11 24.58 12.50
C GLU A 350 10.70 24.16 12.93
N ALA A 351 9.69 24.33 12.08
CA ALA A 351 8.33 23.93 12.40
C ALA A 351 8.10 22.41 12.17
N LEU A 352 8.86 21.79 11.26
CA LEU A 352 8.90 20.33 11.14
C LEU A 352 9.52 19.68 12.40
N VAL A 353 10.59 20.27 12.93
CA VAL A 353 11.23 19.83 14.17
C VAL A 353 10.30 20.02 15.38
N ALA A 354 9.56 21.13 15.44
CA ALA A 354 8.57 21.38 16.49
C ALA A 354 7.40 20.38 16.43
N ALA A 355 6.88 20.06 15.24
CA ALA A 355 5.83 19.07 15.05
C ALA A 355 6.30 17.64 15.38
N GLU A 356 7.58 17.34 15.19
CA GLU A 356 8.18 16.06 15.54
C GLU A 356 8.47 15.92 17.04
N ALA A 357 8.83 17.03 17.70
CA ALA A 357 8.97 17.11 19.17
C ALA A 357 7.60 16.93 19.87
N GLU A 358 6.54 17.50 19.32
CA GLU A 358 5.15 17.34 19.81
C GLU A 358 4.66 15.89 19.64
N ARG A 359 5.01 15.20 18.54
CA ARG A 359 4.73 13.76 18.34
C ARG A 359 5.52 12.85 19.28
N ALA A 360 6.70 13.28 19.70
CA ALA A 360 7.56 12.54 20.61
C ALA A 360 7.19 12.69 22.10
N GLY A 361 6.14 13.44 22.45
CA GLY A 361 5.68 13.60 23.83
C GLY A 361 6.66 14.34 24.74
N ILE A 362 7.48 15.21 24.18
CA ILE A 362 8.36 16.08 24.95
C ILE A 362 7.53 17.30 25.38
N ASP A 363 7.27 17.37 26.68
CA ASP A 363 6.41 18.34 27.36
C ASP A 363 6.46 19.76 26.79
N ALA A 364 5.36 20.19 26.21
CA ALA A 364 5.05 21.59 26.07
C ALA A 364 4.13 22.01 27.23
N VAL A 365 4.65 22.90 28.01
CA VAL A 365 4.01 23.53 29.17
C VAL A 365 2.69 24.17 28.78
N ASP A 366 1.66 23.89 29.59
CA ASP A 366 0.44 24.67 29.82
C ASP A 366 -0.51 24.87 28.61
N GLN A 367 -1.48 23.95 28.45
CA GLN A 367 -2.53 24.00 27.41
C GLN A 367 -3.91 24.25 28.02
N ASP A 368 -4.15 25.44 28.51
CA ASP A 368 -5.52 25.91 28.83
C ASP A 368 -6.05 26.99 27.88
N VAL A 369 -5.46 27.11 26.68
CA VAL A 369 -6.00 27.96 25.60
C VAL A 369 -6.37 27.06 24.43
N ARG A 370 -7.66 26.69 24.32
CA ARG A 370 -8.19 26.18 23.04
C ARG A 370 -8.00 27.27 21.98
N PRO A 371 -7.10 27.13 21.00
CA PRO A 371 -7.01 28.12 19.94
C PRO A 371 -8.33 28.10 19.18
N ALA A 372 -8.96 29.23 19.01
CA ALA A 372 -10.07 29.42 18.06
C ALA A 372 -9.61 28.84 16.72
N ALA A 373 -10.52 28.12 16.03
CA ALA A 373 -10.23 27.49 14.74
C ALA A 373 -9.58 28.53 13.82
N GLU A 374 -8.30 28.37 13.57
CA GLU A 374 -7.49 29.31 12.80
C GLU A 374 -7.89 29.18 11.33
N THR A 375 -8.69 30.14 10.84
CA THR A 375 -9.08 30.24 9.43
C THR A 375 -7.94 30.89 8.65
N LEU A 376 -7.41 30.13 7.68
CA LEU A 376 -6.36 30.61 6.78
C LEU A 376 -6.97 31.18 5.49
N PRO A 377 -6.24 32.05 4.76
CA PRO A 377 -6.63 32.46 3.43
C PRO A 377 -6.88 31.23 2.52
N GLY A 378 -8.04 31.18 1.85
CA GLY A 378 -8.43 30.05 1.01
C GLY A 378 -9.32 28.99 1.69
N ASP A 379 -9.49 29.02 3.01
CA ASP A 379 -10.37 28.10 3.75
C ASP A 379 -11.84 28.23 3.35
N ASP A 380 -12.28 29.40 2.86
CA ASP A 380 -13.67 29.61 2.44
C ASP A 380 -14.12 28.61 1.39
N ARG A 381 -13.27 28.26 0.41
CA ARG A 381 -13.61 27.26 -0.60
C ARG A 381 -13.67 25.85 -0.02
N LEU A 382 -12.85 25.53 0.99
CA LEU A 382 -12.91 24.26 1.72
C LEU A 382 -14.24 24.13 2.48
N LEU A 383 -14.64 25.21 3.15
CA LEU A 383 -15.91 25.26 3.89
C LEU A 383 -17.13 25.19 2.94
N VAL A 384 -17.05 25.80 1.76
CA VAL A 384 -18.10 25.70 0.74
C VAL A 384 -18.21 24.26 0.22
N ALA A 385 -17.09 23.60 -0.06
CA ALA A 385 -17.09 22.21 -0.51
C ALA A 385 -17.64 21.26 0.58
N LEU A 386 -17.24 21.43 1.84
CA LEU A 386 -17.79 20.67 2.97
C LEU A 386 -19.29 20.89 3.14
N ARG A 387 -19.78 22.13 2.98
CA ARG A 387 -21.23 22.41 3.01
C ARG A 387 -21.97 21.75 1.85
N THR A 388 -21.40 21.77 0.66
CA THR A 388 -21.97 21.12 -0.52
C THR A 388 -22.10 19.61 -0.32
N ALA A 389 -21.05 18.98 0.23
CA ALA A 389 -21.04 17.54 0.57
C ALA A 389 -21.81 17.20 1.87
N ASP A 390 -22.48 18.16 2.50
CA ASP A 390 -23.14 18.02 3.81
C ASP A 390 -22.22 17.48 4.93
N ALA A 391 -20.93 17.85 4.88
CA ALA A 391 -19.87 17.37 5.77
C ALA A 391 -19.46 18.39 6.85
N HIS A 392 -20.33 19.36 7.16
CA HIS A 392 -20.01 20.40 8.15
C HIS A 392 -19.85 19.85 9.58
N ASP A 393 -20.54 18.76 9.90
CA ASP A 393 -20.44 18.04 11.18
C ASP A 393 -19.03 17.47 11.41
N VAL A 394 -18.24 17.23 10.36
CA VAL A 394 -16.84 16.77 10.49
C VAL A 394 -15.97 17.83 11.19
N LEU A 395 -16.25 19.13 10.95
CA LEU A 395 -15.52 20.21 11.61
C LEU A 395 -15.72 20.22 13.14
N THR A 396 -16.91 19.78 13.60
CA THR A 396 -17.23 19.71 15.03
C THR A 396 -16.83 18.37 15.65
N SER A 397 -16.65 17.32 14.84
CA SER A 397 -16.18 16.00 15.30
C SER A 397 -14.66 15.93 15.48
N LEU A 398 -13.94 16.90 14.93
CA LEU A 398 -12.50 17.04 15.09
C LEU A 398 -12.18 18.23 16.01
N ASP A 399 -11.31 18.04 17.00
CA ASP A 399 -11.05 19.02 18.07
C ASP A 399 -10.60 20.41 17.57
N ARG A 400 -10.03 20.49 16.35
CA ARG A 400 -9.48 21.73 15.77
C ARG A 400 -10.09 22.09 14.40
N GLY A 401 -11.29 21.60 14.06
CA GLY A 401 -11.93 21.87 12.78
C GLY A 401 -11.06 21.48 11.57
N LEU A 402 -10.70 22.42 10.69
CA LEU A 402 -9.84 22.17 9.52
C LEU A 402 -8.40 21.77 9.90
N ALA A 403 -7.91 22.16 11.07
CA ALA A 403 -6.60 21.74 11.59
C ALA A 403 -6.68 20.42 12.38
N GLY A 404 -7.87 19.84 12.54
CA GLY A 404 -8.08 18.56 13.21
C GLY A 404 -7.44 17.41 12.46
N MET A 405 -6.83 16.46 13.21
CA MET A 405 -6.07 15.35 12.64
C MET A 405 -6.97 14.19 12.19
N ILE A 406 -6.74 13.73 10.99
CA ILE A 406 -7.30 12.50 10.42
C ILE A 406 -6.25 11.40 10.59
N THR A 407 -6.63 10.31 11.26
CA THR A 407 -5.77 9.14 11.43
C THR A 407 -5.72 8.30 10.15
N GLU A 408 -4.79 7.35 10.10
CA GLU A 408 -4.59 6.45 8.95
C GLU A 408 -5.91 5.88 8.41
N LYS A 409 -6.11 6.02 7.10
CA LYS A 409 -7.34 5.61 6.38
C LYS A 409 -8.62 6.25 6.91
N GLY A 410 -8.53 7.41 7.59
CA GLY A 410 -9.69 8.11 8.09
C GLY A 410 -10.42 7.41 9.24
N ARG A 411 -9.76 6.55 10.04
CA ARG A 411 -10.38 5.80 11.15
C ARG A 411 -10.98 6.68 12.25
N SER A 412 -10.57 7.94 12.33
CA SER A 412 -11.16 8.93 13.25
C SER A 412 -12.55 9.41 12.84
N LEU A 413 -13.00 9.09 11.61
CA LEU A 413 -14.29 9.50 11.05
C LEU A 413 -15.19 8.27 10.82
N SER A 414 -16.52 8.48 10.89
CA SER A 414 -17.49 7.47 10.49
C SER A 414 -17.43 7.20 8.98
N GLY A 415 -18.03 6.09 8.50
CA GLY A 415 -18.08 5.76 7.07
C GLY A 415 -18.67 6.88 6.23
N GLY A 416 -19.84 7.38 6.63
CA GLY A 416 -20.51 8.47 5.96
C GLY A 416 -19.76 9.80 6.03
N GLN A 417 -19.05 10.09 7.13
CA GLN A 417 -18.19 11.28 7.22
C GLN A 417 -17.02 11.19 6.25
N ARG A 418 -16.34 10.03 6.17
CA ARG A 418 -15.26 9.83 5.20
C ARG A 418 -15.74 10.04 3.76
N GLN A 419 -16.88 9.46 3.41
CA GLN A 419 -17.45 9.58 2.07
C GLN A 419 -17.79 11.03 1.71
N ARG A 420 -18.40 11.78 2.64
CA ARG A 420 -18.70 13.21 2.45
C ARG A 420 -17.45 14.07 2.33
N VAL A 421 -16.39 13.78 3.09
CA VAL A 421 -15.08 14.47 2.95
C VAL A 421 -14.44 14.14 1.60
N ALA A 422 -14.51 12.89 1.13
CA ALA A 422 -14.01 12.51 -0.19
C ALA A 422 -14.77 13.20 -1.33
N LEU A 423 -16.11 13.34 -1.20
CA LEU A 423 -16.92 14.11 -2.13
C LEU A 423 -16.55 15.60 -2.11
N ALA A 424 -16.35 16.20 -0.94
CA ALA A 424 -15.91 17.60 -0.81
C ALA A 424 -14.55 17.81 -1.50
N ARG A 425 -13.60 16.87 -1.31
CA ARG A 425 -12.29 16.87 -1.99
C ARG A 425 -12.45 16.81 -3.53
N ALA A 426 -13.34 15.98 -4.03
CA ALA A 426 -13.60 15.89 -5.46
C ALA A 426 -14.18 17.20 -6.04
N LEU A 427 -15.08 17.84 -5.30
CA LEU A 427 -15.67 19.13 -5.68
C LEU A 427 -14.65 20.26 -5.73
N LEU A 428 -13.66 20.24 -4.82
CA LEU A 428 -12.57 21.24 -4.77
C LEU A 428 -11.66 21.21 -5.99
N THR A 429 -11.67 20.14 -6.76
CA THR A 429 -10.89 20.07 -8.01
C THR A 429 -11.41 21.01 -9.08
N GLU A 430 -12.68 21.43 -9.00
CA GLU A 430 -13.38 22.29 -9.96
C GLU A 430 -13.31 21.81 -11.42
N ALA A 431 -13.01 20.53 -11.62
CA ALA A 431 -12.85 19.95 -12.93
C ALA A 431 -14.07 20.18 -13.83
N PRO A 432 -13.90 20.44 -15.13
CA PRO A 432 -15.00 20.54 -16.10
C PRO A 432 -15.91 19.32 -16.10
N ALA A 433 -15.32 18.12 -16.03
CA ALA A 433 -16.03 16.87 -15.90
C ALA A 433 -15.69 16.16 -14.57
N LEU A 434 -16.71 15.73 -13.83
CA LEU A 434 -16.58 15.03 -12.58
C LEU A 434 -17.33 13.69 -12.67
N VAL A 435 -16.63 12.60 -12.44
CA VAL A 435 -17.18 11.24 -12.39
C VAL A 435 -17.19 10.78 -10.93
N LEU A 436 -18.34 10.44 -10.41
CA LEU A 436 -18.58 10.02 -9.03
C LEU A 436 -19.11 8.58 -9.04
N ILE A 437 -18.47 7.68 -8.30
CA ILE A 437 -18.91 6.30 -8.17
C ILE A 437 -19.45 6.10 -6.76
N GLU A 438 -20.75 5.76 -6.67
CA GLU A 438 -21.44 5.51 -5.41
C GLU A 438 -21.16 6.59 -4.34
N PRO A 439 -21.34 7.90 -4.66
CA PRO A 439 -20.88 8.98 -3.77
C PRO A 439 -21.65 9.08 -2.45
N THR A 440 -22.75 8.34 -2.31
CA THR A 440 -23.69 8.44 -1.17
C THR A 440 -24.00 7.10 -0.50
N SER A 441 -23.35 6.01 -0.90
CA SER A 441 -23.66 4.63 -0.45
C SER A 441 -23.57 4.39 1.07
N ALA A 442 -22.83 5.21 1.81
CA ALA A 442 -22.69 5.12 3.27
C ALA A 442 -23.53 6.17 4.03
N LEU A 443 -24.50 6.82 3.38
CA LEU A 443 -25.32 7.88 3.95
C LEU A 443 -26.76 7.40 4.24
N ASP A 444 -27.36 8.00 5.24
CA ASP A 444 -28.82 7.88 5.44
C ASP A 444 -29.59 8.66 4.37
N SER A 445 -30.84 8.24 4.10
CA SER A 445 -31.67 8.78 3.02
C SER A 445 -31.91 10.31 3.13
N HIS A 446 -31.94 10.86 4.34
CA HIS A 446 -32.15 12.30 4.54
C HIS A 446 -30.89 13.09 4.16
N THR A 447 -29.72 12.64 4.59
CA THR A 447 -28.42 13.22 4.22
C THR A 447 -28.14 13.07 2.74
N GLU A 448 -28.41 11.88 2.17
CA GLU A 448 -28.28 11.60 0.75
C GLU A 448 -29.10 12.55 -0.12
N SER A 449 -30.38 12.75 0.20
CA SER A 449 -31.26 13.69 -0.52
C SER A 449 -30.72 15.14 -0.48
N ARG A 450 -30.14 15.58 0.65
CA ARG A 450 -29.51 16.91 0.75
C ARG A 450 -28.27 17.01 -0.12
N VAL A 451 -27.40 16.00 -0.06
CA VAL A 451 -26.17 15.92 -0.87
C VAL A 451 -26.52 15.95 -2.35
N ALA A 452 -27.46 15.12 -2.81
CA ALA A 452 -27.85 15.05 -4.22
C ALA A 452 -28.33 16.42 -4.75
N ARG A 453 -29.20 17.12 -4.00
CA ARG A 453 -29.68 18.47 -4.38
C ARG A 453 -28.56 19.51 -4.41
N ARG A 454 -27.67 19.51 -3.39
CA ARG A 454 -26.55 20.47 -3.32
C ARG A 454 -25.52 20.20 -4.41
N LEU A 455 -25.23 18.92 -4.69
CA LEU A 455 -24.33 18.50 -5.77
C LEU A 455 -24.85 19.02 -7.13
N ARG A 456 -26.14 18.79 -7.44
CA ARG A 456 -26.79 19.31 -8.65
C ARG A 456 -26.66 20.84 -8.76
N ALA A 457 -26.90 21.56 -7.66
CA ALA A 457 -26.80 23.02 -7.64
C ALA A 457 -25.36 23.50 -7.86
N ALA A 458 -24.37 22.89 -7.19
CA ALA A 458 -22.96 23.26 -7.28
C ALA A 458 -22.34 22.91 -8.63
N ARG A 459 -22.84 21.87 -9.29
CA ARG A 459 -22.34 21.40 -10.59
C ARG A 459 -23.16 21.87 -11.79
N ARG A 460 -24.10 22.79 -11.60
CA ARG A 460 -24.93 23.33 -12.68
C ARG A 460 -24.06 23.91 -13.80
N GLY A 461 -24.29 23.45 -15.04
CA GLY A 461 -23.51 23.85 -16.21
C GLY A 461 -22.12 23.20 -16.34
N ARG A 462 -21.80 22.25 -15.45
CA ARG A 462 -20.58 21.43 -15.54
C ARG A 462 -20.94 19.95 -15.71
N THR A 463 -20.22 19.24 -16.55
CA THR A 463 -20.46 17.82 -16.79
C THR A 463 -20.24 17.01 -15.50
N THR A 464 -21.25 16.20 -15.13
CA THR A 464 -21.15 15.35 -13.94
C THR A 464 -21.75 13.99 -14.28
N VAL A 465 -20.95 12.95 -14.13
CA VAL A 465 -21.37 11.56 -14.30
C VAL A 465 -21.47 10.93 -12.92
N VAL A 466 -22.59 10.33 -12.57
CA VAL A 466 -22.80 9.67 -11.28
C VAL A 466 -23.15 8.22 -11.54
N VAL A 467 -22.29 7.31 -11.18
CA VAL A 467 -22.56 5.88 -11.19
C VAL A 467 -23.25 5.54 -9.87
N THR A 468 -24.53 5.20 -9.89
CA THR A 468 -25.30 4.90 -8.67
C THR A 468 -26.61 4.20 -8.96
N GLU A 469 -27.10 3.44 -7.99
CA GLU A 469 -28.43 2.82 -8.02
C GLU A 469 -29.44 3.55 -7.11
N SER A 470 -29.00 4.58 -6.35
CA SER A 470 -29.85 5.29 -5.40
C SER A 470 -30.91 6.16 -6.08
N PRO A 471 -32.22 5.91 -5.88
CA PRO A 471 -33.31 6.72 -6.43
C PRO A 471 -33.25 8.19 -6.04
N LEU A 472 -32.77 8.52 -4.85
CA LEU A 472 -32.63 9.90 -4.38
C LEU A 472 -31.61 10.70 -5.19
N VAL A 473 -30.54 10.06 -5.62
CA VAL A 473 -29.54 10.66 -6.51
C VAL A 473 -30.04 10.65 -7.95
N LEU A 474 -30.67 9.55 -8.40
CA LEU A 474 -31.23 9.41 -9.75
C LEU A 474 -32.29 10.47 -10.04
N GLU A 475 -33.17 10.79 -9.08
CA GLU A 475 -34.18 11.87 -9.21
C GLU A 475 -33.52 13.27 -9.36
N ALA A 476 -32.31 13.45 -8.81
CA ALA A 476 -31.58 14.71 -8.94
C ALA A 476 -30.85 14.87 -10.27
N CYS A 477 -30.65 13.81 -11.05
CA CYS A 477 -29.95 13.85 -12.33
C CYS A 477 -30.83 14.37 -13.46
N ASP A 478 -30.18 14.95 -14.49
CA ASP A 478 -30.89 15.47 -15.67
C ASP A 478 -31.31 14.36 -16.62
N GLU A 479 -30.50 13.28 -16.67
CA GLU A 479 -30.77 12.08 -17.46
C GLU A 479 -30.13 10.85 -16.82
N ILE A 480 -30.67 9.69 -17.15
CA ILE A 480 -30.22 8.38 -16.73
C ILE A 480 -29.83 7.58 -17.97
N VAL A 481 -28.70 6.90 -17.89
CA VAL A 481 -28.27 5.91 -18.86
C VAL A 481 -28.33 4.54 -18.17
N LEU A 482 -29.14 3.64 -18.70
CA LEU A 482 -29.14 2.23 -18.31
C LEU A 482 -28.09 1.52 -19.18
N LEU A 483 -27.12 0.92 -18.51
CA LEU A 483 -26.01 0.18 -19.13
C LEU A 483 -26.22 -1.31 -18.90
N ASP A 484 -26.01 -2.12 -19.93
CA ASP A 484 -25.88 -3.59 -19.83
C ASP A 484 -24.57 -4.06 -20.48
N ASP A 485 -24.40 -5.37 -20.64
CA ASP A 485 -23.18 -5.97 -21.20
C ASP A 485 -22.92 -5.56 -22.66
N ASP A 486 -23.96 -5.21 -23.41
CA ASP A 486 -23.89 -4.79 -24.81
C ASP A 486 -23.70 -3.27 -24.97
N GLY A 487 -23.73 -2.50 -23.87
CA GLY A 487 -23.54 -1.05 -23.85
C GLY A 487 -24.77 -0.25 -23.40
N GLU A 488 -25.01 0.93 -24.01
CA GLU A 488 -26.16 1.78 -23.68
C GLU A 488 -27.46 1.13 -24.14
N ARG A 489 -28.27 0.67 -23.19
CA ARG A 489 -29.56 0.03 -23.42
C ARG A 489 -30.70 1.02 -23.49
N ALA A 490 -30.75 1.98 -22.61
CA ALA A 490 -31.79 2.99 -22.56
C ALA A 490 -31.30 4.31 -21.99
N ARG A 491 -31.88 5.42 -22.47
CA ARG A 491 -31.60 6.77 -21.98
C ARG A 491 -32.91 7.53 -21.80
N SER A 492 -33.17 8.05 -20.59
CA SER A 492 -34.30 8.90 -20.29
C SER A 492 -34.16 9.53 -18.90
N THR A 493 -35.19 10.17 -18.37
CA THR A 493 -35.25 10.61 -16.97
C THR A 493 -35.68 9.48 -16.04
N HIS A 494 -35.32 9.58 -14.74
CA HIS A 494 -35.75 8.61 -13.71
C HIS A 494 -37.25 8.35 -13.75
N ARG A 495 -38.04 9.42 -13.80
CA ARG A 495 -39.52 9.33 -13.83
C ARG A 495 -40.04 8.61 -15.07
N GLU A 496 -39.47 8.90 -16.23
CA GLU A 496 -39.93 8.28 -17.48
C GLU A 496 -39.55 6.80 -17.55
N LEU A 497 -38.37 6.41 -17.10
CA LEU A 497 -37.97 4.99 -17.02
C LEU A 497 -38.90 4.20 -16.08
N LEU A 498 -39.24 4.76 -14.92
CA LEU A 498 -40.24 4.15 -14.03
C LEU A 498 -41.63 4.11 -14.66
N ALA A 499 -42.04 5.15 -15.41
CA ALA A 499 -43.33 5.16 -16.13
C ALA A 499 -43.34 4.11 -17.26
N ARG A 500 -42.22 3.91 -17.97
CA ARG A 500 -42.04 2.83 -18.97
C ARG A 500 -42.16 1.46 -18.30
N ALA A 501 -41.56 1.27 -17.12
CA ALA A 501 -41.69 0.01 -16.36
C ALA A 501 -43.15 -0.32 -16.02
N ARG A 502 -43.93 0.67 -15.60
CA ARG A 502 -45.38 0.51 -15.30
C ARG A 502 -46.21 0.13 -16.54
N ARG A 503 -45.74 0.49 -17.75
CA ARG A 503 -46.38 0.12 -19.03
C ARG A 503 -45.90 -1.25 -19.55
N GLY A 504 -45.05 -1.96 -18.82
CA GLY A 504 -44.52 -3.26 -19.24
C GLY A 504 -43.38 -3.18 -20.27
N ASP A 505 -42.77 -1.99 -20.46
CA ASP A 505 -41.66 -1.82 -21.38
C ASP A 505 -40.42 -2.57 -20.85
N PRO A 506 -39.73 -3.40 -21.68
CA PRO A 506 -38.61 -4.24 -21.23
C PRO A 506 -37.46 -3.44 -20.61
N ASP A 507 -37.13 -2.27 -21.17
CA ASP A 507 -36.03 -1.44 -20.68
C ASP A 507 -36.39 -0.76 -19.35
N GLY A 508 -37.63 -0.30 -19.25
CA GLY A 508 -38.19 0.23 -18.00
C GLY A 508 -38.21 -0.81 -16.89
N MET A 509 -38.60 -2.06 -17.22
CA MET A 509 -38.61 -3.18 -16.27
C MET A 509 -37.20 -3.55 -15.82
N ALA A 510 -36.23 -3.61 -16.75
CA ALA A 510 -34.82 -3.84 -16.43
C ALA A 510 -34.28 -2.73 -15.49
N TYR A 511 -34.54 -1.47 -15.81
CA TYR A 511 -34.18 -0.34 -14.95
C TYR A 511 -34.75 -0.48 -13.54
N ARG A 512 -36.06 -0.75 -13.44
CA ARG A 512 -36.75 -0.94 -12.16
C ARG A 512 -36.14 -2.09 -11.35
N ALA A 513 -35.77 -3.20 -11.99
CA ALA A 513 -35.20 -4.35 -11.34
C ALA A 513 -33.82 -4.04 -10.71
N VAL A 514 -32.99 -3.19 -11.35
CA VAL A 514 -31.71 -2.74 -10.79
C VAL A 514 -31.94 -1.84 -9.58
N VAL A 515 -32.79 -0.83 -9.72
CA VAL A 515 -33.07 0.15 -8.68
C VAL A 515 -33.77 -0.49 -7.46
N ALA A 516 -34.69 -1.47 -7.67
CA ALA A 516 -35.37 -2.17 -6.59
C ALA A 516 -34.42 -3.05 -5.75
N ARG A 517 -33.43 -3.67 -6.37
CA ARG A 517 -32.40 -4.44 -5.65
C ARG A 517 -31.64 -3.59 -4.63
N ALA A 518 -31.38 -2.33 -4.93
CA ALA A 518 -30.71 -1.40 -4.02
C ALA A 518 -31.51 -1.13 -2.72
N TYR A 519 -32.83 -1.37 -2.73
CA TYR A 519 -33.71 -1.23 -1.56
C TYR A 519 -34.02 -2.55 -0.84
N GLY A 520 -33.51 -3.69 -1.32
CA GLY A 520 -33.84 -5.00 -0.73
C GLY A 520 -35.30 -5.44 -0.97
N GLU A 521 -36.02 -4.81 -1.90
CA GLU A 521 -37.31 -5.28 -2.38
C GLU A 521 -37.09 -6.37 -3.41
N GLU A 522 -37.27 -7.64 -3.03
CA GLU A 522 -37.39 -8.71 -4.01
C GLU A 522 -38.55 -8.40 -4.97
N PRO A 523 -38.39 -8.56 -6.28
CA PRO A 523 -39.49 -8.38 -7.22
C PRO A 523 -40.56 -9.43 -6.90
N HIS A 524 -41.69 -8.99 -6.33
CA HIS A 524 -42.87 -9.85 -6.26
C HIS A 524 -43.27 -10.22 -7.69
N GLU A 525 -42.99 -11.47 -8.08
CA GLU A 525 -43.68 -12.11 -9.20
C GLU A 525 -45.19 -12.08 -8.86
N GLN A 526 -45.90 -11.17 -9.47
CA GLN A 526 -47.36 -11.27 -9.57
C GLN A 526 -47.63 -12.48 -10.47
N GLY A 527 -47.86 -13.62 -9.83
CA GLY A 527 -48.49 -14.76 -10.50
C GLY A 527 -49.85 -14.35 -11.04
N PRO A 528 -50.31 -14.94 -12.18
CA PRO A 528 -51.60 -14.60 -12.75
C PRO A 528 -52.71 -14.94 -11.78
N ASP A 529 -53.63 -13.99 -11.60
CA ASP A 529 -54.89 -14.13 -10.85
C ASP A 529 -55.59 -15.45 -11.24
N GLY A 530 -55.59 -16.42 -10.35
CA GLY A 530 -56.43 -17.61 -10.42
C GLY A 530 -57.75 -17.30 -9.72
N ASP A 531 -58.78 -17.25 -10.52
CA ASP A 531 -60.17 -17.16 -10.14
C ASP A 531 -60.59 -18.10 -9.03
N GLY A 532 -61.50 -17.63 -8.26
CA GLY A 532 -62.12 -18.13 -7.06
C GLY A 532 -62.50 -19.60 -6.99
N ASP A 533 -62.57 -20.08 -5.79
CA ASP A 533 -63.72 -20.89 -5.36
C ASP A 533 -63.90 -20.76 -3.83
N ASP A 534 -65.17 -20.53 -3.49
CA ASP A 534 -65.71 -20.50 -2.14
C ASP A 534 -65.64 -21.87 -1.46
N GLY A 535 -65.32 -21.92 -0.18
CA GLY A 535 -65.45 -23.14 0.61
C GLY A 535 -65.17 -22.90 2.09
N ASP A 536 -66.22 -22.52 2.77
CA ASP A 536 -66.49 -22.61 4.22
C ASP A 536 -65.96 -23.89 4.84
N ASP A 537 -65.24 -23.84 5.97
CA ASP A 537 -65.54 -24.55 7.18
C ASP A 537 -64.49 -24.32 8.29
N GLY A 538 -65.03 -24.04 9.44
CA GLY A 538 -64.32 -23.75 10.68
C GLY A 538 -63.74 -24.97 11.37
N ALA A 539 -62.83 -24.69 12.29
CA ALA A 539 -62.64 -25.26 13.64
C ALA A 539 -61.17 -25.11 14.04
N SER A 540 -60.90 -24.22 14.97
CA SER A 540 -60.60 -24.47 16.37
C SER A 540 -59.53 -25.54 16.72
N ILE A 541 -58.63 -25.12 17.59
CA ILE A 541 -57.97 -25.81 18.68
C ILE A 541 -56.41 -25.84 18.63
N ALA A 542 -55.90 -25.03 19.55
CA ALA A 542 -54.93 -25.31 20.62
C ALA A 542 -53.66 -26.09 20.35
N GLY A 543 -52.55 -25.41 20.58
CA GLY A 543 -51.59 -25.75 21.61
C GLY A 543 -50.70 -26.99 21.41
N THR A 544 -49.41 -26.79 21.31
CA THR A 544 -48.49 -27.45 22.25
C THR A 544 -47.04 -27.13 21.88
N ALA A 545 -46.29 -26.56 22.78
CA ALA A 545 -44.82 -26.58 22.77
C ALA A 545 -44.33 -27.98 23.16
N PRO A 546 -43.13 -28.38 22.81
CA PRO A 546 -42.40 -29.32 23.62
C PRO A 546 -41.12 -28.70 24.23
N ARG A 547 -41.03 -29.03 25.49
CA ARG A 547 -39.91 -28.85 26.41
C ARG A 547 -38.71 -29.73 26.02
N THR A 548 -37.56 -29.15 26.25
CA THR A 548 -36.31 -29.75 26.83
C THR A 548 -36.17 -31.24 26.98
N ALA A 549 -35.02 -31.79 26.55
CA ALA A 549 -34.27 -32.76 27.34
C ALA A 549 -32.77 -32.58 27.11
N VAL A 550 -32.08 -32.39 28.20
CA VAL A 550 -30.68 -32.56 28.57
C VAL A 550 -30.34 -34.04 28.49
N GLU A 551 -29.13 -34.37 27.99
CA GLU A 551 -28.21 -35.35 28.62
C GLU A 551 -27.13 -35.79 27.59
N GLY A 552 -25.89 -35.82 28.10
CA GLY A 552 -24.75 -36.48 27.51
C GLY A 552 -23.54 -35.61 27.32
#